data_84c628855d83426a6d307b9c96914116
#
_entry.id   84c628855d83426a6d307b9c96914116
#
_cell.length_a   1.000
_cell.length_b   1.000
_cell.length_c   1.000
_cell.angle_alpha   90.00
_cell.angle_beta   90.00
_cell.angle_gamma   90.00
#
_symmetry.space_group_name_H-M   'P 1'
#
loop_
_entity.id
_entity.type
_entity.pdbx_description
1 polymer ?
#
loop_
_entity_poly.entity_id
_entity_poly.type
_entity_poly.pdbx_seq_one_letter_code
_entity_poly.pdbx_strand_id
1 'polypeptide(L)'
;MDRNKILLNIQRSRIKPVNLPEPFCSAEKEGDKTILFKEMLMQTGGDCIEVNSTEELNSLLDNNFRGATDLRRNELFKNFLSYSNKDSLERLKTVILEGQFGVAENGSIWIDDSNFPNRLISFICEELVVCLDSKQIVSNMHEAYLRIDNAISGFGVFISGPSKTSDIEQHLVYGAHGAKK
;
A
#
# COMPACT_ATOMS: atom_id res chain seq x y z
N MET A 1 2.14 16.99 -35.06
CA MET A 1 3.21 16.00 -34.86
C MET A 1 2.58 14.62 -34.95
N ASP A 2 3.02 13.75 -35.86
CA ASP A 2 2.36 12.46 -36.09
C ASP A 2 2.71 11.47 -34.99
N ARG A 3 1.68 10.94 -34.28
CA ARG A 3 1.81 9.94 -33.21
C ARG A 3 2.62 8.71 -33.66
N ASN A 4 2.39 8.24 -34.89
CA ASN A 4 3.07 7.07 -35.42
C ASN A 4 4.57 7.31 -35.60
N LYS A 5 4.95 8.51 -36.00
CA LYS A 5 6.35 8.91 -36.13
C LYS A 5 7.07 8.95 -34.77
N ILE A 6 6.37 9.41 -33.71
CA ILE A 6 6.90 9.41 -32.34
C ILE A 6 7.12 7.96 -31.87
N LEU A 7 6.14 7.10 -32.03
CA LEU A 7 6.22 5.70 -31.61
C LEU A 7 7.34 4.95 -32.35
N LEU A 8 7.50 5.17 -33.66
CA LEU A 8 8.58 4.61 -34.42
C LEU A 8 9.97 5.07 -33.97
N ASN A 9 10.11 6.34 -33.62
CA ASN A 9 11.36 6.86 -33.05
C ASN A 9 11.67 6.26 -31.69
N ILE A 10 10.69 6.11 -30.82
CA ILE A 10 10.85 5.44 -29.51
C ILE A 10 11.27 3.98 -29.71
N GLN A 11 10.65 3.25 -30.64
CA GLN A 11 11.02 1.86 -30.94
C GLN A 11 12.43 1.73 -31.45
N ARG A 12 12.88 2.67 -32.31
CA ARG A 12 14.27 2.70 -32.88
C ARG A 12 15.31 3.05 -31.80
N SER A 13 14.92 3.83 -30.77
CA SER A 13 15.80 4.24 -29.66
C SER A 13 15.89 3.20 -28.56
N ARG A 14 15.15 2.09 -28.63
CA ARG A 14 15.21 1.04 -27.61
C ARG A 14 16.61 0.45 -27.55
N ILE A 15 17.26 0.66 -26.42
CA ILE A 15 18.48 -0.05 -26.03
C ILE A 15 18.14 -1.55 -26.00
N LYS A 16 19.04 -2.39 -26.47
CA LYS A 16 18.86 -3.84 -26.37
C LYS A 16 18.57 -4.20 -24.92
N PRO A 17 17.53 -5.02 -24.66
CA PRO A 17 17.25 -5.44 -23.30
C PRO A 17 18.48 -6.12 -22.72
N VAL A 18 18.96 -5.60 -21.60
CA VAL A 18 20.00 -6.23 -20.79
C VAL A 18 19.25 -7.06 -19.74
N ASN A 19 19.69 -8.28 -19.53
CA ASN A 19 19.13 -9.10 -18.45
C ASN A 19 19.32 -8.34 -17.13
N LEU A 20 18.26 -8.29 -16.33
CA LEU A 20 18.36 -7.79 -14.98
C LEU A 20 19.41 -8.62 -14.22
N PRO A 21 20.26 -7.99 -13.39
CA PRO A 21 21.12 -8.73 -12.50
C PRO A 21 20.25 -9.64 -11.63
N GLU A 22 20.80 -10.81 -11.27
CA GLU A 22 20.11 -11.68 -10.33
C GLU A 22 19.84 -10.90 -9.03
N PRO A 23 18.64 -11.06 -8.43
CA PRO A 23 18.32 -10.38 -7.19
C PRO A 23 19.35 -10.74 -6.14
N PHE A 24 19.99 -9.75 -5.56
CA PHE A 24 20.90 -9.96 -4.44
C PHE A 24 20.04 -10.30 -3.20
N CYS A 25 19.86 -11.60 -2.95
CA CYS A 25 19.33 -12.06 -1.67
C CYS A 25 20.43 -11.83 -0.64
N SER A 26 20.39 -10.73 0.09
CA SER A 26 21.21 -10.59 1.29
C SER A 26 20.86 -11.75 2.22
N ALA A 27 21.90 -12.38 2.77
CA ALA A 27 21.72 -13.39 3.80
C ALA A 27 20.71 -12.86 4.83
N GLU A 28 19.69 -13.66 5.13
CA GLU A 28 18.68 -13.32 6.12
C GLU A 28 19.39 -12.78 7.36
N LYS A 29 19.14 -11.52 7.72
CA LYS A 29 19.47 -11.08 9.07
C LYS A 29 18.62 -11.96 9.97
N GLU A 30 19.28 -12.81 10.77
CA GLU A 30 18.64 -13.61 11.81
C GLU A 30 17.92 -12.64 12.76
N GLY A 31 16.66 -12.39 12.52
CA GLY A 31 15.80 -11.51 13.30
C GLY A 31 14.35 -11.78 12.96
N ASP A 32 13.49 -11.56 13.92
CA ASP A 32 12.05 -11.63 13.68
C ASP A 32 11.63 -10.52 12.71
N LYS A 33 11.23 -10.91 11.49
CA LYS A 33 10.77 -9.99 10.44
C LYS A 33 9.61 -9.11 10.93
N THR A 34 8.79 -9.62 11.83
CA THR A 34 7.64 -8.90 12.40
C THR A 34 8.11 -7.76 13.31
N ILE A 35 9.12 -8.02 14.14
CA ILE A 35 9.70 -6.99 15.01
C ILE A 35 10.33 -5.88 14.17
N LEU A 36 11.15 -6.24 13.19
CA LEU A 36 11.80 -5.26 12.31
C LEU A 36 10.76 -4.45 11.52
N PHE A 37 9.73 -5.11 10.96
CA PHE A 37 8.64 -4.46 10.26
C PHE A 37 7.97 -3.38 11.13
N LYS A 38 7.65 -3.74 12.38
CA LYS A 38 7.01 -2.85 13.33
C LYS A 38 7.88 -1.62 13.66
N GLU A 39 9.17 -1.85 13.93
CA GLU A 39 10.14 -0.79 14.19
C GLU A 39 10.23 0.18 13.02
N MET A 40 10.38 -0.34 11.80
CA MET A 40 10.49 0.47 10.60
C MET A 40 9.20 1.24 10.28
N LEU A 41 8.04 0.61 10.45
CA LEU A 41 6.75 1.28 10.28
C LEU A 41 6.59 2.45 11.28
N MET A 42 6.94 2.23 12.55
CA MET A 42 6.88 3.28 13.58
C MET A 42 7.86 4.43 13.28
N GLN A 43 9.04 4.17 12.73
CA GLN A 43 9.97 5.21 12.29
C GLN A 43 9.40 6.06 11.16
N THR A 44 8.57 5.49 10.30
CA THR A 44 7.86 6.26 9.27
C THR A 44 6.65 7.01 9.82
N GLY A 45 6.31 6.83 11.10
CA GLY A 45 5.20 7.49 11.78
C GLY A 45 3.87 6.78 11.63
N GLY A 46 3.87 5.52 11.21
CA GLY A 46 2.72 4.64 11.28
C GLY A 46 2.56 4.04 12.67
N ASP A 47 1.35 3.62 12.99
CA ASP A 47 1.04 2.86 14.21
C ASP A 47 0.88 1.37 13.88
N CYS A 48 1.24 0.49 14.80
CA CYS A 48 1.06 -0.95 14.64
C CYS A 48 0.41 -1.56 15.89
N ILE A 49 -0.65 -2.32 15.67
CA ILE A 49 -1.34 -3.09 16.72
C ILE A 49 -1.29 -4.56 16.34
N GLU A 50 -0.77 -5.38 17.22
CA GLU A 50 -0.73 -6.83 17.03
C GLU A 50 -1.97 -7.48 17.65
N VAL A 51 -2.53 -8.44 16.93
CA VAL A 51 -3.67 -9.26 17.37
C VAL A 51 -3.38 -10.72 17.07
N ASN A 52 -3.90 -11.61 17.89
CA ASN A 52 -3.60 -13.04 17.82
C ASN A 52 -4.68 -13.87 17.10
N SER A 53 -5.84 -13.28 16.85
CA SER A 53 -6.94 -13.96 16.17
C SER A 53 -7.79 -13.01 15.33
N THR A 54 -8.54 -13.59 14.40
CA THR A 54 -9.51 -12.84 13.57
C THR A 54 -10.63 -12.25 14.40
N GLU A 55 -11.04 -12.93 15.48
CA GLU A 55 -12.07 -12.46 16.42
C GLU A 55 -11.58 -11.22 17.16
N GLU A 56 -10.34 -11.25 17.65
CA GLU A 56 -9.69 -10.10 18.30
C GLU A 56 -9.58 -8.92 17.36
N LEU A 57 -9.13 -9.18 16.10
CA LEU A 57 -9.06 -8.15 15.05
C LEU A 57 -10.42 -7.51 14.82
N ASN A 58 -11.48 -8.30 14.60
CA ASN A 58 -12.80 -7.77 14.34
C ASN A 58 -13.34 -6.96 15.55
N SER A 59 -13.13 -7.45 16.78
CA SER A 59 -13.51 -6.73 18.00
C SER A 59 -12.77 -5.41 18.14
N LEU A 60 -11.48 -5.38 17.83
CA LEU A 60 -10.66 -4.17 17.84
C LEU A 60 -11.17 -3.15 16.82
N LEU A 61 -11.45 -3.60 15.61
CA LEU A 61 -11.94 -2.72 14.54
C LEU A 61 -13.33 -2.17 14.85
N ASP A 62 -14.24 -3.00 15.33
CA ASP A 62 -15.61 -2.57 15.69
C ASP A 62 -15.62 -1.60 16.86
N ASN A 63 -14.66 -1.69 17.79
CA ASN A 63 -14.59 -0.80 18.95
C ASN A 63 -13.87 0.52 18.64
N ASN A 64 -12.73 0.47 17.92
CA ASN A 64 -11.85 1.63 17.76
C ASN A 64 -12.16 2.42 16.49
N PHE A 65 -12.74 1.78 15.46
CA PHE A 65 -12.98 2.39 14.14
C PHE A 65 -14.46 2.37 13.75
N ARG A 66 -15.33 2.75 14.69
CA ARG A 66 -16.78 2.83 14.45
C ARG A 66 -17.08 3.80 13.31
N GLY A 67 -17.82 3.32 12.32
CA GLY A 67 -18.19 4.12 11.14
C GLY A 67 -17.12 4.18 10.07
N ALA A 68 -16.00 3.44 10.21
CA ALA A 68 -15.04 3.24 9.15
C ALA A 68 -15.65 2.45 7.98
N THR A 69 -15.13 2.71 6.80
CA THR A 69 -15.47 1.93 5.61
C THR A 69 -14.55 0.71 5.52
N ASP A 70 -15.06 -0.45 5.92
CA ASP A 70 -14.31 -1.73 5.88
C ASP A 70 -14.46 -2.41 4.52
N LEU A 71 -13.43 -2.32 3.69
CA LEU A 71 -13.39 -2.89 2.34
C LEU A 71 -13.03 -4.38 2.29
N ARG A 72 -12.66 -4.98 3.40
CA ARG A 72 -12.41 -6.43 3.50
C ARG A 72 -13.72 -7.24 3.35
N ARG A 73 -14.86 -6.60 3.64
CA ARG A 73 -16.20 -7.21 3.53
C ARG A 73 -16.72 -7.06 2.10
N ASN A 74 -16.77 -8.16 1.34
CA ASN A 74 -17.14 -8.20 -0.09
C ASN A 74 -18.45 -7.49 -0.46
N GLU A 75 -19.41 -7.36 0.45
CA GLU A 75 -20.67 -6.67 0.18
C GLU A 75 -20.50 -5.16 -0.03
N LEU A 76 -19.52 -4.55 0.63
CA LEU A 76 -19.22 -3.14 0.45
C LEU A 76 -18.51 -2.87 -0.89
N PHE A 77 -17.76 -3.81 -1.44
CA PHE A 77 -17.15 -3.69 -2.76
C PHE A 77 -18.18 -3.44 -3.86
N LYS A 78 -19.33 -4.12 -3.82
CA LYS A 78 -20.42 -3.92 -4.78
C LYS A 78 -21.09 -2.55 -4.64
N ASN A 79 -21.22 -2.07 -3.42
CA ASN A 79 -21.77 -0.74 -3.14
C ASN A 79 -20.80 0.39 -3.49
N PHE A 80 -19.49 0.18 -3.34
CA PHE A 80 -18.47 1.16 -3.65
C PHE A 80 -18.33 1.46 -5.14
N LEU A 81 -18.64 0.53 -6.03
CA LEU A 81 -18.70 0.78 -7.48
C LEU A 81 -19.76 1.85 -7.83
N SER A 82 -20.76 2.05 -6.97
CA SER A 82 -21.73 3.13 -7.12
C SER A 82 -21.22 4.50 -6.63
N TYR A 83 -20.13 4.56 -5.86
CA TYR A 83 -19.47 5.79 -5.43
C TYR A 83 -18.44 6.30 -6.48
N SER A 84 -18.75 6.19 -7.74
CA SER A 84 -17.93 6.77 -8.82
C SER A 84 -17.90 8.30 -8.81
N ASN A 85 -18.62 8.93 -7.89
CA ASN A 85 -18.70 10.36 -7.76
C ASN A 85 -17.64 10.87 -6.76
N LYS A 86 -16.83 11.87 -7.19
CA LYS A 86 -15.77 12.49 -6.40
C LYS A 86 -16.25 12.93 -5.01
N ASP A 87 -17.43 13.52 -4.92
CA ASP A 87 -18.01 14.01 -3.66
C ASP A 87 -18.28 12.90 -2.63
N SER A 88 -18.49 11.69 -3.11
CA SER A 88 -18.68 10.51 -2.23
C SER A 88 -17.37 10.01 -1.67
N LEU A 89 -16.30 10.04 -2.46
CA LEU A 89 -14.96 9.64 -2.02
C LEU A 89 -14.36 10.63 -1.02
N GLU A 90 -14.66 11.93 -1.14
CA GLU A 90 -14.22 12.98 -0.21
C GLU A 90 -14.84 12.84 1.19
N ARG A 91 -15.92 12.05 1.35
CA ARG A 91 -16.55 11.78 2.65
C ARG A 91 -15.90 10.61 3.42
N LEU A 92 -14.99 9.89 2.78
CA LEU A 92 -14.28 8.79 3.41
C LEU A 92 -13.29 9.34 4.43
N LYS A 93 -13.60 9.13 5.71
CA LYS A 93 -12.70 9.50 6.80
C LYS A 93 -11.71 8.38 7.08
N THR A 94 -12.21 7.25 7.58
CA THR A 94 -11.40 6.08 7.90
C THR A 94 -11.76 4.93 6.97
N VAL A 95 -10.73 4.35 6.35
CA VAL A 95 -10.87 3.19 5.45
C VAL A 95 -10.04 2.04 6.00
N ILE A 96 -10.62 0.84 6.00
CA ILE A 96 -9.97 -0.40 6.39
C ILE A 96 -9.76 -1.26 5.15
N LEU A 97 -8.51 -1.63 4.87
CA LEU A 97 -8.09 -2.49 3.77
C LEU A 97 -7.41 -3.76 4.29
N GLU A 98 -7.24 -4.71 3.39
CA GLU A 98 -6.32 -5.83 3.57
C GLU A 98 -5.07 -5.61 2.73
N GLY A 99 -3.89 -5.72 3.35
CA GLY A 99 -2.60 -5.71 2.68
C GLY A 99 -2.24 -7.13 2.22
N GLN A 100 -1.61 -7.26 1.07
CA GLN A 100 -1.20 -8.55 0.54
C GLN A 100 0.05 -9.08 1.22
N PHE A 101 1.04 -8.24 1.40
CA PHE A 101 2.27 -8.57 2.15
C PHE A 101 2.97 -7.31 2.65
N GLY A 102 3.80 -7.49 3.68
CA GLY A 102 4.65 -6.42 4.26
C GLY A 102 6.12 -6.62 3.91
N VAL A 103 6.91 -5.55 4.03
CA VAL A 103 8.36 -5.53 3.83
C VAL A 103 9.04 -5.05 5.10
N ALA A 104 9.78 -5.95 5.76
CA ALA A 104 10.41 -5.66 7.05
C ALA A 104 11.46 -4.54 6.96
N GLU A 105 12.20 -4.48 5.88
CA GLU A 105 13.29 -3.53 5.63
C GLU A 105 12.86 -2.05 5.77
N ASN A 106 11.63 -1.73 5.41
CA ASN A 106 11.14 -0.33 5.35
C ASN A 106 9.73 -0.12 5.93
N GLY A 107 9.13 -1.17 6.51
CA GLY A 107 7.79 -1.10 7.10
C GLY A 107 6.68 -0.83 6.10
N SER A 108 6.90 -1.08 4.80
CA SER A 108 5.86 -0.85 3.80
C SER A 108 4.96 -2.07 3.61
N ILE A 109 3.73 -1.82 3.18
CA ILE A 109 2.72 -2.83 2.86
C ILE A 109 2.37 -2.70 1.38
N TRP A 110 2.38 -3.81 0.66
CA TRP A 110 1.93 -3.89 -0.73
C TRP A 110 0.42 -4.05 -0.82
N ILE A 111 -0.20 -3.20 -1.64
CA ILE A 111 -1.62 -3.20 -1.94
C ILE A 111 -1.80 -3.02 -3.44
N ASP A 112 -2.67 -3.79 -4.08
CA ASP A 112 -2.98 -3.67 -5.51
C ASP A 112 -4.48 -3.57 -5.79
N ASP A 113 -4.83 -3.52 -7.07
CA ASP A 113 -6.22 -3.37 -7.54
C ASP A 113 -7.18 -4.47 -7.03
N SER A 114 -6.68 -5.59 -6.49
CA SER A 114 -7.52 -6.64 -5.91
C SER A 114 -8.07 -6.26 -4.53
N ASN A 115 -7.43 -5.34 -3.85
CA ASN A 115 -7.76 -4.95 -2.48
C ASN A 115 -8.73 -3.77 -2.40
N PHE A 116 -8.91 -3.01 -3.47
CA PHE A 116 -9.80 -1.85 -3.45
C PHE A 116 -10.51 -1.58 -4.79
N PRO A 117 -11.76 -1.15 -4.74
CA PRO A 117 -12.58 -0.90 -5.94
C PRO A 117 -12.18 0.36 -6.69
N ASN A 118 -11.45 1.27 -6.05
CA ASN A 118 -10.99 2.53 -6.63
C ASN A 118 -9.63 2.90 -6.06
N ARG A 119 -8.66 3.14 -6.94
CA ARG A 119 -7.27 3.48 -6.59
C ARG A 119 -7.12 4.72 -5.73
N LEU A 120 -8.05 5.66 -5.83
CA LEU A 120 -8.01 6.90 -5.05
C LEU A 120 -8.29 6.69 -3.57
N ILE A 121 -8.94 5.61 -3.17
CA ILE A 121 -9.42 5.40 -1.81
C ILE A 121 -8.27 5.45 -0.79
N SER A 122 -7.15 4.79 -1.10
CA SER A 122 -5.97 4.77 -0.21
C SER A 122 -5.26 6.13 -0.08
N PHE A 123 -5.58 7.09 -0.95
CA PHE A 123 -4.94 8.40 -0.95
C PHE A 123 -5.88 9.54 -0.53
N ILE A 124 -7.20 9.33 -0.57
CA ILE A 124 -8.18 10.38 -0.28
C ILE A 124 -8.71 10.33 1.15
N CYS A 125 -8.63 9.17 1.83
CA CYS A 125 -9.07 9.02 3.21
C CYS A 125 -8.17 9.80 4.18
N GLU A 126 -8.73 10.21 5.31
CA GLU A 126 -7.96 10.88 6.37
C GLU A 126 -7.13 9.87 7.17
N GLU A 127 -7.68 8.68 7.40
CA GLU A 127 -7.06 7.59 8.15
C GLU A 127 -7.17 6.28 7.37
N LEU A 128 -6.03 5.60 7.22
CA LEU A 128 -5.93 4.32 6.52
C LEU A 128 -5.50 3.22 7.49
N VAL A 129 -6.35 2.24 7.68
CA VAL A 129 -6.07 1.04 8.48
C VAL A 129 -5.82 -0.12 7.54
N VAL A 130 -4.63 -0.71 7.63
CA VAL A 130 -4.27 -1.87 6.80
C VAL A 130 -4.12 -3.10 7.67
N CYS A 131 -4.96 -4.11 7.44
CA CYS A 131 -4.85 -5.40 8.09
C CYS A 131 -3.83 -6.26 7.32
N LEU A 132 -2.88 -6.84 8.03
CA LEU A 132 -1.82 -7.64 7.45
C LEU A 132 -1.62 -8.94 8.24
N ASP A 133 -1.53 -10.07 7.54
CA ASP A 133 -1.07 -11.32 8.15
C ASP A 133 0.46 -11.26 8.32
N SER A 134 0.94 -11.40 9.56
CA SER A 134 2.37 -11.39 9.89
C SER A 134 3.20 -12.44 9.14
N LYS A 135 2.57 -13.56 8.77
CA LYS A 135 3.21 -14.61 7.94
C LYS A 135 3.51 -14.14 6.51
N GLN A 136 2.90 -13.05 6.08
CA GLN A 136 3.09 -12.46 4.75
C GLN A 136 4.18 -11.36 4.73
N ILE A 137 4.99 -11.24 5.79
CA ILE A 137 6.10 -10.28 5.82
C ILE A 137 7.33 -10.88 5.15
N VAL A 138 7.86 -10.20 4.14
CA VAL A 138 9.14 -10.50 3.47
C VAL A 138 10.26 -9.65 4.08
N SER A 139 11.51 -10.09 3.91
CA SER A 139 12.66 -9.43 4.56
C SER A 139 12.98 -8.07 3.93
N ASN A 140 12.96 -7.98 2.60
CA ASN A 140 13.48 -6.83 1.86
C ASN A 140 12.71 -6.59 0.56
N MET A 141 13.02 -5.47 -0.11
CA MET A 141 12.37 -5.09 -1.36
C MET A 141 12.68 -6.04 -2.52
N HIS A 142 13.82 -6.74 -2.53
CA HIS A 142 14.13 -7.71 -3.57
C HIS A 142 13.16 -8.89 -3.52
N GLU A 143 12.91 -9.44 -2.32
CA GLU A 143 11.91 -10.49 -2.11
C GLU A 143 10.50 -9.98 -2.46
N ALA A 144 10.21 -8.72 -2.11
CA ALA A 144 8.93 -8.09 -2.43
C ALA A 144 8.68 -8.06 -3.95
N TYR A 145 9.66 -7.61 -4.73
CA TYR A 145 9.53 -7.56 -6.20
C TYR A 145 9.44 -8.94 -6.85
N LEU A 146 10.09 -9.95 -6.28
CA LEU A 146 9.92 -11.34 -6.75
C LEU A 146 8.51 -11.88 -6.48
N ARG A 147 7.86 -11.38 -5.43
CA ARG A 147 6.50 -11.77 -5.04
C ARG A 147 5.42 -11.06 -5.85
N ILE A 148 5.72 -9.88 -6.37
CA ILE A 148 4.83 -9.15 -7.28
C ILE A 148 4.83 -9.87 -8.64
N ASP A 149 3.83 -10.72 -8.87
CA ASP A 149 3.72 -11.47 -10.12
C ASP A 149 3.35 -10.54 -11.29
N ASN A 150 3.87 -10.87 -12.50
CA ASN A 150 3.56 -10.19 -13.75
C ASN A 150 2.06 -10.32 -14.17
N ALA A 151 1.28 -11.10 -13.46
CA ALA A 151 -0.17 -11.25 -13.64
C ALA A 151 -1.01 -10.15 -13.00
N ILE A 152 -0.37 -9.12 -12.40
CA ILE A 152 -1.07 -8.08 -11.67
C ILE A 152 -1.85 -7.17 -12.60
N SER A 153 -3.03 -6.83 -12.14
CA SER A 153 -4.08 -6.03 -12.78
C SER A 153 -3.72 -4.55 -13.01
N GLY A 154 -2.47 -4.20 -13.22
CA GLY A 154 -2.08 -2.89 -13.75
C GLY A 154 -1.75 -1.80 -12.73
N PHE A 155 -2.11 -1.90 -11.45
CA PHE A 155 -1.74 -0.93 -10.41
C PHE A 155 -1.48 -1.60 -9.07
N GLY A 156 -0.41 -1.17 -8.41
CA GLY A 156 -0.11 -1.51 -7.04
C GLY A 156 0.79 -0.46 -6.41
N VAL A 157 0.78 -0.39 -5.09
CA VAL A 157 1.50 0.62 -4.33
C VAL A 157 2.05 0.04 -3.03
N PHE A 158 3.26 0.46 -2.66
CA PHE A 158 3.80 0.27 -1.32
C PHE A 158 3.44 1.48 -0.47
N ILE A 159 2.81 1.24 0.69
CA ILE A 159 2.43 2.28 1.64
C ILE A 159 3.19 2.04 2.95
N SER A 160 3.84 3.08 3.49
CA SER A 160 4.53 3.04 4.76
C SER A 160 4.30 4.34 5.55
N GLY A 161 3.51 4.25 6.60
CA GLY A 161 3.16 5.39 7.45
C GLY A 161 2.34 6.47 6.75
N PRO A 162 2.05 7.59 7.43
CA PRO A 162 1.25 8.69 6.92
C PRO A 162 1.94 9.44 5.78
N SER A 163 1.12 10.02 4.89
CA SER A 163 1.63 10.90 3.83
C SER A 163 2.36 12.11 4.40
N LYS A 164 3.56 12.38 3.93
CA LYS A 164 4.41 13.49 4.38
C LYS A 164 4.97 14.24 3.18
N THR A 165 4.97 15.57 3.26
CA THR A 165 5.70 16.43 2.34
C THR A 165 6.38 17.56 3.11
N SER A 166 7.55 18.00 2.64
CA SER A 166 8.29 19.16 3.17
C SER A 166 8.52 20.24 2.10
N ASP A 167 7.82 20.14 0.96
CA ASP A 167 7.99 21.07 -0.16
C ASP A 167 7.42 22.48 0.11
N ILE A 168 6.58 22.61 1.15
CA ILE A 168 5.97 23.89 1.52
C ILE A 168 6.82 24.52 2.62
N GLU A 169 7.62 25.53 2.25
CA GLU A 169 8.44 26.34 3.16
C GLU A 169 9.36 25.49 4.10
N GLN A 170 9.77 24.29 3.65
CA GLN A 170 10.55 23.33 4.44
C GLN A 170 9.87 22.85 5.73
N HIS A 171 8.58 23.10 5.89
CA HIS A 171 7.78 22.56 6.98
C HIS A 171 7.20 21.18 6.63
N LEU A 172 7.29 20.25 7.58
CA LEU A 172 6.71 18.92 7.42
C LEU A 172 5.18 18.99 7.53
N VAL A 173 4.50 18.68 6.42
CA VAL A 173 3.03 18.63 6.33
C VAL A 173 2.57 17.19 6.21
N TYR A 174 1.61 16.80 7.02
CA TYR A 174 0.99 15.48 7.00
C TYR A 174 -0.33 15.51 6.23
N GLY A 175 -0.58 14.48 5.41
CA GLY A 175 -1.86 14.31 4.72
C GLY A 175 -2.08 15.23 3.52
N ALA A 176 -1.02 15.79 2.93
CA ALA A 176 -1.15 16.64 1.74
C ALA A 176 -1.51 15.83 0.47
N HIS A 177 -1.03 14.59 0.37
CA HIS A 177 -1.19 13.73 -0.80
C HIS A 177 -1.59 12.28 -0.43
N GLY A 178 -2.22 12.08 0.73
CA GLY A 178 -2.63 10.76 1.23
C GLY A 178 -3.13 10.84 2.68
N ALA A 179 -3.34 9.67 3.31
CA ALA A 179 -3.82 9.59 4.68
C ALA A 179 -2.89 10.33 5.66
N LYS A 180 -3.51 10.98 6.65
CA LYS A 180 -2.81 11.68 7.74
C LYS A 180 -2.33 10.72 8.81
N LYS A 181 -3.00 9.56 8.90
CA LYS A 181 -2.74 8.50 9.86
C LYS A 181 -2.99 7.14 9.22
#